data_4113a82169489a77fe3d7966fef5b2af
#
_entry.id   4113a82169489a77fe3d7966fef5b2af
#
_cell.length_a   1.000
_cell.length_b   1.000
_cell.length_c   1.000
_cell.angle_alpha   90.00
_cell.angle_beta   90.00
_cell.angle_gamma   90.00
#
_symmetry.space_group_name_H-M   'P 1'
#
loop_
_entity.id
_entity.type
_entity.pdbx_description
1 polymer ?
#
loop_
_entity_poly.entity_id
_entity_poly.type
_entity_poly.pdbx_seq_one_letter_code
_entity_poly.pdbx_strand_id
1 'polypeptide(L)'
;MLLNNADFLEKINNHFDYIMVDEYQDSNKIQEKILLSISKNKKNICVVGDEDQSIYRFRGASAENILNFSKYFNEDECKLIVLNENYRSVNHIVEFNNKWINAIDWHGNRFEKNIVSMRENDYMTSNVFHISGSTLNENIRNTVTFIKKLKQNNKITNYNQIAVLFANFKNNSAKKLEVALKKENIEVYSPRTKVFFEMYEIKLTLGIILACFKKYFPEESIDEYLAECIAFARTEIKKDSEFLTWIKEKIENISEESFDSLNEIFYEFLNFTYYKNVLNEETPVDSRANHNLAILSKIFKNFQKYVHSKKISIEDDFSIIKYFFTKYLEILKQSRVDEIFSEEDYPNDCIPFLTIHQSKGLEFPVVIVFSLYSKPNVSGDLSRQTSIDRLINSNSKISEIDKEYFDFYRKFYVAFSRTKNLLVLSCYEKGVSENFKPFFYSVRGVNSLQFDIDQINLDKVSKKDERKILSYTTDIAPYRHCPMKYYLVREKEYSTFSKKVFNLGIITHKAIEHINKSFLQKQEIFSDNYIEDLVKNIHKFQNIDLDSN
;
A
#
# COMPACT_ATOMS: atom_id res chain seq x y z
N MET A 1 3.80 -4.47 -30.04
CA MET A 1 4.76 -3.44 -30.46
C MET A 1 6.20 -3.86 -30.12
N LEU A 2 6.55 -4.07 -28.86
CA LEU A 2 7.91 -4.51 -28.43
C LEU A 2 8.37 -5.81 -29.14
N LEU A 3 7.54 -6.84 -29.21
CA LEU A 3 7.88 -8.14 -29.79
C LEU A 3 7.99 -8.15 -31.33
N ASN A 4 7.51 -7.10 -31.99
CA ASN A 4 7.51 -7.00 -33.46
C ASN A 4 8.65 -6.09 -34.00
N ASN A 5 9.49 -5.52 -33.11
CA ASN A 5 10.63 -4.71 -33.49
C ASN A 5 11.93 -5.42 -33.03
N ALA A 6 12.51 -6.19 -33.95
CA ALA A 6 13.70 -7.01 -33.68
C ALA A 6 14.90 -6.17 -33.24
N ASP A 7 15.16 -5.02 -33.89
CA ASP A 7 16.28 -4.15 -33.57
C ASP A 7 16.17 -3.53 -32.17
N PHE A 8 14.93 -3.17 -31.77
CA PHE A 8 14.67 -2.63 -30.43
C PHE A 8 14.82 -3.72 -29.36
N LEU A 9 14.34 -4.93 -29.63
CA LEU A 9 14.47 -6.07 -28.73
C LEU A 9 15.93 -6.46 -28.54
N GLU A 10 16.72 -6.46 -29.61
CA GLU A 10 18.15 -6.73 -29.55
C GLU A 10 18.92 -5.70 -28.72
N LYS A 11 18.62 -4.41 -28.89
CA LYS A 11 19.17 -3.35 -28.05
C LYS A 11 18.87 -3.55 -26.56
N ILE A 12 17.65 -3.91 -26.22
CA ILE A 12 17.27 -4.18 -24.82
C ILE A 12 17.99 -5.44 -24.31
N ASN A 13 18.03 -6.53 -25.07
CA ASN A 13 18.73 -7.76 -24.70
C ASN A 13 20.22 -7.53 -24.43
N ASN A 14 20.84 -6.60 -25.14
CA ASN A 14 22.24 -6.27 -24.94
C ASN A 14 22.48 -5.25 -23.81
N HIS A 15 21.43 -4.55 -23.37
CA HIS A 15 21.53 -3.52 -22.33
C HIS A 15 21.63 -4.10 -20.91
N PHE A 16 20.93 -5.21 -20.64
CA PHE A 16 20.93 -5.84 -19.32
C PHE A 16 21.80 -7.09 -19.30
N ASP A 17 22.68 -7.19 -18.31
CA ASP A 17 23.49 -8.39 -18.07
C ASP A 17 22.76 -9.40 -17.20
N TYR A 18 21.97 -8.94 -16.22
CA TYR A 18 21.18 -9.75 -15.30
C TYR A 18 19.77 -9.17 -15.17
N ILE A 19 18.79 -10.05 -15.08
CA ILE A 19 17.40 -9.70 -14.80
C ILE A 19 16.97 -10.45 -13.55
N MET A 20 16.54 -9.72 -12.53
CA MET A 20 16.01 -10.29 -11.29
C MET A 20 14.54 -9.87 -11.14
N VAL A 21 13.67 -10.83 -10.88
CA VAL A 21 12.22 -10.58 -10.73
C VAL A 21 11.77 -11.15 -9.41
N ASP A 22 11.31 -10.28 -8.54
CA ASP A 22 10.68 -10.65 -7.27
C ASP A 22 9.17 -10.81 -7.43
N GLU A 23 8.53 -11.52 -6.50
CA GLU A 23 7.08 -11.80 -6.50
C GLU A 23 6.58 -12.35 -7.86
N TYR A 24 7.36 -13.24 -8.48
CA TYR A 24 7.10 -13.70 -9.85
C TYR A 24 5.73 -14.38 -10.02
N GLN A 25 5.18 -14.99 -8.97
CA GLN A 25 3.84 -15.59 -8.95
C GLN A 25 2.70 -14.57 -9.19
N ASP A 26 2.98 -13.27 -9.07
CA ASP A 26 2.00 -12.20 -9.32
C ASP A 26 2.07 -11.66 -10.77
N SER A 27 2.99 -12.19 -11.58
CA SER A 27 3.11 -11.82 -12.98
C SER A 27 1.96 -12.40 -13.83
N ASN A 28 1.50 -11.63 -14.80
CA ASN A 28 0.58 -12.12 -15.82
C ASN A 28 1.34 -12.69 -17.04
N LYS A 29 0.62 -13.41 -17.92
CA LYS A 29 1.21 -14.03 -19.12
C LYS A 29 1.90 -13.04 -20.07
N ILE A 30 1.45 -11.79 -20.13
CA ILE A 30 2.08 -10.76 -20.99
C ILE A 30 3.41 -10.31 -20.37
N GLN A 31 3.44 -10.08 -19.06
CA GLN A 31 4.66 -9.74 -18.33
C GLN A 31 5.69 -10.86 -18.44
N GLU A 32 5.29 -12.12 -18.23
CA GLU A 32 6.14 -13.30 -18.40
C GLU A 32 6.74 -13.32 -19.82
N LYS A 33 5.91 -13.16 -20.86
CA LYS A 33 6.37 -13.15 -22.25
C LYS A 33 7.37 -12.04 -22.54
N ILE A 34 7.16 -10.84 -21.97
CA ILE A 34 8.10 -9.73 -22.07
C ILE A 34 9.43 -10.11 -21.41
N LEU A 35 9.40 -10.60 -20.16
CA LEU A 35 10.61 -10.97 -19.41
C LEU A 35 11.42 -12.05 -20.13
N LEU A 36 10.78 -13.10 -20.60
CA LEU A 36 11.44 -14.15 -21.38
C LEU A 36 12.02 -13.64 -22.71
N SER A 37 11.36 -12.66 -23.34
CA SER A 37 11.84 -12.08 -24.60
C SER A 37 13.07 -11.21 -24.40
N ILE A 38 13.12 -10.40 -23.32
CA ILE A 38 14.27 -9.52 -23.02
C ILE A 38 15.43 -10.25 -22.37
N SER A 39 15.25 -11.47 -21.87
CA SER A 39 16.32 -12.31 -21.31
C SER A 39 16.87 -13.33 -22.30
N LYS A 40 16.31 -13.43 -23.52
CA LYS A 40 16.51 -14.53 -24.46
C LYS A 40 17.98 -14.76 -24.83
N ASN A 41 18.77 -13.72 -25.04
CA ASN A 41 20.14 -13.85 -25.56
C ASN A 41 21.12 -14.31 -24.47
N LYS A 42 21.05 -13.72 -23.28
CA LYS A 42 22.00 -13.99 -22.18
C LYS A 42 21.51 -15.06 -21.22
N LYS A 43 20.19 -15.28 -21.15
CA LYS A 43 19.51 -16.22 -20.23
C LYS A 43 19.85 -16.00 -18.73
N ASN A 44 20.41 -14.83 -18.39
CA ASN A 44 20.75 -14.47 -17.01
C ASN A 44 19.53 -13.89 -16.30
N ILE A 45 18.55 -14.74 -16.03
CA ILE A 45 17.32 -14.38 -15.35
C ILE A 45 17.17 -15.18 -14.05
N CYS A 46 16.89 -14.49 -12.97
CA CYS A 46 16.54 -15.06 -11.67
C CYS A 46 15.14 -14.61 -11.31
N VAL A 47 14.25 -15.55 -11.02
CA VAL A 47 12.91 -15.25 -10.53
C VAL A 47 12.77 -15.77 -9.10
N VAL A 48 12.19 -14.95 -8.23
CA VAL A 48 11.88 -15.30 -6.85
C VAL A 48 10.39 -15.19 -6.65
N GLY A 49 9.81 -16.13 -5.93
CA GLY A 49 8.38 -16.10 -5.65
C GLY A 49 7.90 -17.32 -4.87
N ASP A 50 6.65 -17.26 -4.47
CA ASP A 50 5.97 -18.30 -3.70
C ASP A 50 4.55 -18.49 -4.27
N GLU A 51 4.31 -19.63 -4.94
CA GLU A 51 3.00 -19.93 -5.54
C GLU A 51 1.89 -20.01 -4.50
N ASP A 52 2.22 -20.34 -3.23
CA ASP A 52 1.25 -20.32 -2.12
C ASP A 52 0.79 -18.90 -1.75
N GLN A 53 1.51 -17.87 -2.23
CA GLN A 53 1.16 -16.46 -2.05
C GLN A 53 0.59 -15.80 -3.31
N SER A 54 0.28 -16.57 -4.36
CA SER A 54 -0.37 -16.06 -5.57
C SER A 54 -1.86 -15.82 -5.32
N ILE A 55 -2.22 -14.56 -5.04
CA ILE A 55 -3.60 -14.16 -4.69
C ILE A 55 -4.16 -13.06 -5.61
N TYR A 56 -3.46 -12.71 -6.71
CA TYR A 56 -3.87 -11.66 -7.65
C TYR A 56 -4.41 -12.21 -8.98
N ARG A 57 -4.96 -13.44 -9.02
CA ARG A 57 -5.58 -14.01 -10.23
C ARG A 57 -6.64 -13.08 -10.83
N PHE A 58 -7.42 -12.39 -10.02
CA PHE A 58 -8.42 -11.41 -10.47
C PHE A 58 -7.82 -10.18 -11.20
N ARG A 59 -6.49 -9.96 -11.12
CA ARG A 59 -5.72 -8.98 -11.91
C ARG A 59 -5.00 -9.62 -13.09
N GLY A 60 -5.22 -10.91 -13.35
CA GLY A 60 -4.59 -11.67 -14.43
C GLY A 60 -3.27 -12.34 -14.06
N ALA A 61 -2.85 -12.31 -12.78
CA ALA A 61 -1.70 -13.07 -12.32
C ALA A 61 -1.94 -14.59 -12.46
N SER A 62 -0.87 -15.34 -12.70
CA SER A 62 -0.94 -16.79 -12.86
C SER A 62 0.17 -17.49 -12.08
N ALA A 63 -0.20 -18.28 -11.07
CA ALA A 63 0.73 -19.15 -10.37
C ALA A 63 1.42 -20.19 -11.31
N GLU A 64 0.79 -20.49 -12.44
CA GLU A 64 1.38 -21.38 -13.45
C GLU A 64 2.68 -20.82 -14.03
N ASN A 65 2.88 -19.47 -14.00
CA ASN A 65 4.11 -18.84 -14.50
C ASN A 65 5.33 -19.34 -13.71
N ILE A 66 5.27 -19.30 -12.39
CA ILE A 66 6.39 -19.78 -11.56
C ILE A 66 6.52 -21.29 -11.59
N LEU A 67 5.40 -22.03 -11.58
CA LEU A 67 5.39 -23.51 -11.63
C LEU A 67 5.97 -24.07 -12.94
N ASN A 68 5.82 -23.35 -14.03
CA ASN A 68 6.29 -23.76 -15.36
C ASN A 68 7.56 -23.02 -15.81
N PHE A 69 8.14 -22.18 -14.98
CA PHE A 69 9.28 -21.34 -15.37
C PHE A 69 10.46 -22.15 -15.94
N SER A 70 10.83 -23.25 -15.28
CA SER A 70 11.91 -24.13 -15.74
C SER A 70 11.69 -24.72 -17.14
N LYS A 71 10.43 -24.86 -17.59
CA LYS A 71 10.10 -25.44 -18.91
C LYS A 71 10.49 -24.54 -20.09
N TYR A 72 10.85 -23.28 -19.83
CA TYR A 72 11.37 -22.38 -20.86
C TYR A 72 12.87 -22.52 -21.13
N PHE A 73 13.55 -23.40 -20.37
CA PHE A 73 15.00 -23.61 -20.42
C PHE A 73 15.29 -25.11 -20.59
N ASN A 74 16.51 -25.43 -21.06
CA ASN A 74 16.97 -26.80 -21.04
C ASN A 74 17.28 -27.23 -19.58
N GLU A 75 17.33 -28.53 -19.32
CA GLU A 75 17.50 -29.07 -17.96
C GLU A 75 18.74 -28.56 -17.22
N ASP A 76 19.84 -28.32 -17.94
CA ASP A 76 21.09 -27.80 -17.36
C ASP A 76 21.14 -26.25 -17.25
N GLU A 77 20.16 -25.55 -17.83
CA GLU A 77 20.15 -24.07 -17.89
C GLU A 77 19.33 -23.43 -16.77
N CYS A 78 18.49 -24.18 -16.08
CA CYS A 78 17.61 -23.66 -15.03
C CYS A 78 17.76 -24.48 -13.73
N LYS A 79 18.10 -23.78 -12.65
CA LYS A 79 18.20 -24.40 -11.32
C LYS A 79 17.07 -23.91 -10.42
N LEU A 80 16.27 -24.86 -9.90
CA LEU A 80 15.29 -24.60 -8.86
C LEU A 80 15.98 -24.66 -7.48
N ILE A 81 15.81 -23.61 -6.68
CA ILE A 81 16.25 -23.54 -5.28
C ILE A 81 15.02 -23.31 -4.42
N VAL A 82 14.74 -24.22 -3.50
CA VAL A 82 13.63 -24.13 -2.57
C VAL A 82 14.12 -23.58 -1.25
N LEU A 83 13.51 -22.47 -0.78
CA LEU A 83 13.81 -21.83 0.50
C LEU A 83 12.79 -22.31 1.53
N ASN A 84 13.19 -23.23 2.39
CA ASN A 84 12.31 -23.85 3.40
C ASN A 84 12.40 -23.21 4.79
N GLU A 85 13.36 -22.32 5.00
CA GLU A 85 13.64 -21.71 6.31
C GLU A 85 12.81 -20.42 6.49
N ASN A 86 11.99 -20.40 7.54
CA ASN A 86 11.18 -19.25 7.92
C ASN A 86 11.77 -18.54 9.13
N TYR A 87 12.20 -17.28 8.94
CA TYR A 87 12.77 -16.43 9.98
C TYR A 87 11.76 -15.45 10.59
N ARG A 88 10.52 -15.40 10.06
CA ARG A 88 9.47 -14.48 10.49
C ARG A 88 8.68 -15.00 11.67
N SER A 89 8.12 -16.18 11.53
CA SER A 89 7.07 -16.70 12.42
C SER A 89 7.61 -17.78 13.36
N VAL A 90 7.07 -17.83 14.57
CA VAL A 90 7.35 -18.91 15.53
C VAL A 90 6.81 -20.25 15.05
N ASN A 91 7.36 -21.34 15.57
CA ASN A 91 7.14 -22.69 15.05
C ASN A 91 5.65 -23.11 14.96
N HIS A 92 4.86 -22.86 16.00
CA HIS A 92 3.43 -23.25 16.00
C HIS A 92 2.63 -22.59 14.86
N ILE A 93 3.01 -21.36 14.47
CA ILE A 93 2.37 -20.65 13.35
C ILE A 93 2.77 -21.26 12.02
N VAL A 94 4.05 -21.59 11.87
CA VAL A 94 4.56 -22.26 10.65
C VAL A 94 3.91 -23.63 10.49
N GLU A 95 3.82 -24.42 11.55
CA GLU A 95 3.13 -25.72 11.54
C GLU A 95 1.65 -25.59 11.18
N PHE A 96 0.97 -24.56 11.72
CA PHE A 96 -0.43 -24.29 11.39
C PHE A 96 -0.58 -23.93 9.90
N ASN A 97 0.31 -23.11 9.36
CA ASN A 97 0.32 -22.74 7.95
C ASN A 97 0.56 -23.95 7.04
N ASN A 98 1.52 -24.82 7.40
CA ASN A 98 1.77 -26.06 6.68
C ASN A 98 0.54 -26.99 6.70
N LYS A 99 -0.12 -27.14 7.85
CA LYS A 99 -1.35 -27.93 7.96
C LYS A 99 -2.46 -27.36 7.08
N TRP A 100 -2.63 -26.01 7.06
CA TRP A 100 -3.63 -25.34 6.25
C TRP A 100 -3.41 -25.57 4.76
N ILE A 101 -2.20 -25.28 4.25
CA ILE A 101 -1.94 -25.33 2.82
C ILE A 101 -1.92 -26.78 2.28
N ASN A 102 -1.63 -27.75 3.13
CA ASN A 102 -1.64 -29.17 2.78
C ASN A 102 -3.02 -29.85 2.95
N ALA A 103 -4.06 -29.08 3.31
CA ALA A 103 -5.40 -29.64 3.57
C ALA A 103 -6.20 -29.99 2.31
N ILE A 104 -5.71 -29.63 1.13
CA ILE A 104 -6.35 -29.94 -0.16
C ILE A 104 -5.36 -30.59 -1.11
N ASP A 105 -5.89 -31.35 -2.08
CA ASP A 105 -5.12 -31.84 -3.22
C ASP A 105 -4.92 -30.68 -4.23
N TRP A 106 -3.68 -30.36 -4.50
CA TRP A 106 -3.29 -29.34 -5.47
C TRP A 106 -3.21 -29.85 -6.91
N HIS A 107 -3.44 -31.13 -7.14
CA HIS A 107 -3.36 -31.77 -8.46
C HIS A 107 -2.06 -31.43 -9.21
N GLY A 108 -0.92 -31.39 -8.50
CA GLY A 108 0.39 -31.04 -9.07
C GLY A 108 0.60 -29.53 -9.33
N ASN A 109 -0.30 -28.65 -8.84
CA ASN A 109 -0.20 -27.20 -9.01
C ASN A 109 0.43 -26.48 -7.83
N ARG A 110 1.32 -27.17 -7.12
CA ARG A 110 2.11 -26.66 -6.01
C ARG A 110 3.44 -27.41 -5.95
N PHE A 111 4.53 -26.71 -5.63
CA PHE A 111 5.80 -27.37 -5.31
C PHE A 111 5.70 -28.13 -3.98
N GLU A 112 6.33 -29.28 -3.91
CA GLU A 112 6.49 -29.95 -2.62
C GLU A 112 7.49 -29.19 -1.77
N LYS A 113 7.00 -28.62 -0.68
CA LYS A 113 7.81 -27.88 0.28
C LYS A 113 7.24 -28.04 1.69
N ASN A 114 8.13 -28.10 2.66
CA ASN A 114 7.81 -28.09 4.07
C ASN A 114 8.59 -26.95 4.73
N ILE A 115 7.88 -25.90 5.11
CA ILE A 115 8.50 -24.74 5.72
C ILE A 115 8.79 -25.02 7.19
N VAL A 116 9.99 -24.66 7.64
CA VAL A 116 10.47 -24.87 9.01
C VAL A 116 10.81 -23.53 9.63
N SER A 117 10.36 -23.30 10.85
CA SER A 117 10.73 -22.09 11.59
C SER A 117 12.19 -22.17 12.04
N MET A 118 12.94 -21.10 11.79
CA MET A 118 14.29 -20.90 12.30
C MET A 118 14.31 -20.01 13.55
N ARG A 119 13.15 -19.57 14.02
CA ARG A 119 13.06 -18.82 15.28
C ARG A 119 13.13 -19.79 16.46
N GLU A 120 13.83 -19.35 17.49
CA GLU A 120 13.86 -20.08 18.76
C GLU A 120 12.43 -20.27 19.27
N ASN A 121 12.16 -21.48 19.77
CA ASN A 121 10.85 -21.79 20.32
C ASN A 121 10.56 -20.91 21.53
N ASP A 122 9.54 -20.08 21.45
CA ASP A 122 8.93 -19.49 22.62
C ASP A 122 8.41 -20.62 23.52
N TYR A 123 8.63 -20.51 24.82
CA TYR A 123 8.18 -21.47 25.84
C TYR A 123 6.65 -21.58 25.95
N MET A 124 5.92 -21.10 24.95
CA MET A 124 4.47 -21.17 24.89
C MET A 124 3.97 -22.55 24.45
N THR A 125 2.89 -23.01 25.07
CA THR A 125 2.21 -24.24 24.68
C THR A 125 1.52 -24.13 23.32
N SER A 126 1.20 -22.94 22.86
CA SER A 126 0.69 -22.61 21.51
C SER A 126 0.79 -21.12 21.23
N ASN A 127 0.96 -20.77 19.96
CA ASN A 127 0.90 -19.39 19.44
C ASN A 127 -0.29 -19.18 18.50
N VAL A 128 -1.18 -20.18 18.40
CA VAL A 128 -2.41 -20.10 17.60
C VAL A 128 -3.61 -20.36 18.50
N PHE A 129 -4.56 -19.41 18.52
CA PHE A 129 -5.73 -19.47 19.36
C PHE A 129 -6.99 -19.13 18.57
N HIS A 130 -8.17 -19.49 19.11
CA HIS A 130 -9.42 -18.97 18.57
C HIS A 130 -10.19 -18.13 19.60
N ILE A 131 -10.92 -17.16 19.09
CA ILE A 131 -11.93 -16.38 19.83
C ILE A 131 -13.29 -16.70 19.25
N SER A 132 -14.22 -17.15 20.09
CA SER A 132 -15.59 -17.45 19.69
C SER A 132 -16.62 -16.66 20.52
N GLY A 133 -17.86 -16.74 20.10
CA GLY A 133 -19.05 -16.31 20.80
C GLY A 133 -20.26 -16.95 20.15
N SER A 134 -21.35 -17.09 20.85
CA SER A 134 -22.63 -17.65 20.34
C SER A 134 -23.22 -16.79 19.21
N THR A 135 -22.93 -15.47 19.24
CA THR A 135 -23.37 -14.47 18.27
C THR A 135 -22.20 -13.61 17.78
N LEU A 136 -22.37 -12.92 16.64
CA LEU A 136 -21.40 -11.96 16.14
C LEU A 136 -21.09 -10.86 17.17
N ASN A 137 -22.08 -10.34 17.87
CA ASN A 137 -21.89 -9.27 18.85
C ASN A 137 -21.09 -9.76 20.07
N GLU A 138 -21.31 -10.99 20.50
CA GLU A 138 -20.53 -11.59 21.57
C GLU A 138 -19.09 -11.86 21.13
N ASN A 139 -18.88 -12.39 19.92
CA ASN A 139 -17.56 -12.57 19.36
C ASN A 139 -16.78 -11.25 19.27
N ILE A 140 -17.44 -10.17 18.83
CA ILE A 140 -16.85 -8.81 18.80
C ILE A 140 -16.45 -8.37 20.20
N ARG A 141 -17.34 -8.50 21.19
CA ARG A 141 -17.06 -8.15 22.59
C ARG A 141 -15.84 -8.93 23.14
N ASN A 142 -15.79 -10.24 22.87
CA ASN A 142 -14.69 -11.09 23.31
C ASN A 142 -13.36 -10.69 22.63
N THR A 143 -13.40 -10.34 21.35
CA THR A 143 -12.23 -9.86 20.60
C THR A 143 -11.73 -8.52 21.16
N VAL A 144 -12.62 -7.56 21.42
CA VAL A 144 -12.26 -6.27 22.04
C VAL A 144 -11.67 -6.48 23.43
N THR A 145 -12.27 -7.34 24.25
CA THR A 145 -11.77 -7.68 25.59
C THR A 145 -10.36 -8.28 25.52
N PHE A 146 -10.11 -9.17 24.57
CA PHE A 146 -8.79 -9.75 24.34
C PHE A 146 -7.75 -8.70 23.96
N ILE A 147 -8.07 -7.82 23.00
CA ILE A 147 -7.18 -6.72 22.58
C ILE A 147 -6.84 -5.80 23.77
N LYS A 148 -7.85 -5.42 24.58
CA LYS A 148 -7.62 -4.62 25.79
C LYS A 148 -6.69 -5.31 26.78
N LYS A 149 -6.90 -6.59 27.03
CA LYS A 149 -6.05 -7.37 27.93
C LYS A 149 -4.61 -7.43 27.45
N LEU A 150 -4.33 -7.54 26.14
CA LEU A 150 -2.96 -7.49 25.61
C LEU A 150 -2.25 -6.16 25.97
N LYS A 151 -2.94 -5.04 25.88
CA LYS A 151 -2.39 -3.72 26.23
C LYS A 151 -2.23 -3.56 27.76
N GLN A 152 -3.26 -3.93 28.53
CA GLN A 152 -3.27 -3.82 30.00
C GLN A 152 -2.19 -4.66 30.69
N ASN A 153 -1.88 -5.83 30.12
CA ASN A 153 -0.82 -6.71 30.65
C ASN A 153 0.55 -6.45 29.97
N ASN A 154 0.73 -5.29 29.34
CA ASN A 154 1.97 -4.88 28.69
C ASN A 154 2.54 -5.90 27.68
N LYS A 155 1.67 -6.72 27.06
CA LYS A 155 2.07 -7.65 25.99
C LYS A 155 2.34 -6.90 24.69
N ILE A 156 1.63 -5.81 24.47
CA ILE A 156 1.87 -4.84 23.39
C ILE A 156 2.11 -3.45 23.99
N THR A 157 2.98 -2.68 23.36
CA THR A 157 3.25 -1.28 23.70
C THR A 157 2.43 -0.31 22.84
N ASN A 158 2.04 -0.74 21.64
CA ASN A 158 1.30 0.05 20.65
C ASN A 158 0.26 -0.84 19.95
N TYR A 159 -0.92 -0.30 19.67
CA TYR A 159 -1.98 -1.05 19.00
C TYR A 159 -1.66 -1.40 17.55
N ASN A 160 -0.75 -0.71 16.86
CA ASN A 160 -0.31 -1.08 15.52
C ASN A 160 0.50 -2.40 15.46
N GLN A 161 0.84 -2.98 16.63
CA GLN A 161 1.39 -4.33 16.73
C GLN A 161 0.35 -5.42 16.44
N ILE A 162 -0.93 -5.07 16.42
CA ILE A 162 -2.06 -5.95 16.10
C ILE A 162 -2.61 -5.56 14.73
N ALA A 163 -2.74 -6.51 13.81
CA ALA A 163 -3.54 -6.33 12.59
C ALA A 163 -4.80 -7.18 12.63
N VAL A 164 -5.92 -6.62 12.18
CA VAL A 164 -7.16 -7.37 11.98
C VAL A 164 -7.38 -7.56 10.47
N LEU A 165 -7.39 -8.82 10.03
CA LEU A 165 -7.48 -9.17 8.63
C LEU A 165 -8.88 -9.64 8.24
N PHE A 166 -9.35 -9.11 7.10
CA PHE A 166 -10.65 -9.42 6.53
C PHE A 166 -10.51 -9.96 5.10
N ALA A 167 -11.32 -10.95 4.73
CA ALA A 167 -11.38 -11.41 3.34
C ALA A 167 -11.89 -10.31 2.39
N ASN A 168 -12.83 -9.50 2.88
CA ASN A 168 -13.35 -8.28 2.27
C ASN A 168 -14.14 -7.47 3.32
N PHE A 169 -14.45 -6.23 2.99
CA PHE A 169 -15.23 -5.34 3.87
C PHE A 169 -16.73 -5.23 3.49
N LYS A 170 -17.22 -6.12 2.63
CA LYS A 170 -18.65 -6.12 2.22
C LYS A 170 -19.57 -6.43 3.39
N ASN A 171 -19.09 -7.20 4.35
CA ASN A 171 -19.85 -7.56 5.55
C ASN A 171 -19.76 -6.47 6.61
N ASN A 172 -20.86 -6.22 7.32
CA ASN A 172 -20.94 -5.21 8.37
C ASN A 172 -20.13 -5.54 9.64
N SER A 173 -19.47 -6.71 9.68
CA SER A 173 -18.67 -7.18 10.82
C SER A 173 -17.48 -6.27 11.14
N ALA A 174 -16.76 -5.80 10.11
CA ALA A 174 -15.64 -4.88 10.29
C ALA A 174 -16.10 -3.54 10.90
N LYS A 175 -17.18 -2.95 10.36
CA LYS A 175 -17.76 -1.71 10.89
C LYS A 175 -18.25 -1.86 12.33
N LYS A 176 -18.87 -3.00 12.66
CA LYS A 176 -19.33 -3.27 14.05
C LYS A 176 -18.15 -3.43 15.01
N LEU A 177 -17.07 -4.11 14.59
CA LEU A 177 -15.86 -4.24 15.39
C LEU A 177 -15.17 -2.87 15.58
N GLU A 178 -15.06 -2.06 14.53
CA GLU A 178 -14.54 -0.69 14.59
C GLU A 178 -15.32 0.16 15.61
N VAL A 179 -16.66 0.16 15.53
CA VAL A 179 -17.49 0.89 16.49
C VAL A 179 -17.30 0.41 17.92
N ALA A 180 -17.12 -0.90 18.12
CA ALA A 180 -16.90 -1.46 19.44
C ALA A 180 -15.53 -1.08 20.01
N LEU A 181 -14.47 -1.04 19.18
CA LEU A 181 -13.13 -0.59 19.58
C LEU A 181 -13.11 0.90 19.91
N LYS A 182 -13.75 1.75 19.08
CA LYS A 182 -13.86 3.20 19.34
C LYS A 182 -14.58 3.54 20.64
N LYS A 183 -15.57 2.74 21.04
CA LYS A 183 -16.24 2.89 22.37
C LYS A 183 -15.29 2.66 23.55
N GLU A 184 -14.22 1.93 23.32
CA GLU A 184 -13.15 1.67 24.30
C GLU A 184 -11.93 2.57 24.10
N ASN A 185 -12.08 3.66 23.32
CA ASN A 185 -11.01 4.60 22.97
C ASN A 185 -9.82 3.93 22.23
N ILE A 186 -10.09 2.89 21.46
CA ILE A 186 -9.11 2.22 20.61
C ILE A 186 -9.36 2.64 19.17
N GLU A 187 -8.41 3.39 18.61
CA GLU A 187 -8.49 3.86 17.22
C GLU A 187 -8.15 2.76 16.23
N VAL A 188 -8.80 2.85 15.07
CA VAL A 188 -8.66 1.93 13.96
C VAL A 188 -8.21 2.70 12.72
N TYR A 189 -7.23 2.18 12.03
CA TYR A 189 -6.80 2.69 10.73
C TYR A 189 -7.16 1.70 9.62
N SER A 190 -7.78 2.21 8.56
CA SER A 190 -8.14 1.39 7.40
C SER A 190 -7.73 2.11 6.11
N PRO A 191 -6.69 1.64 5.41
CA PRO A 191 -6.20 2.24 4.17
C PRO A 191 -7.16 1.93 3.02
N ARG A 192 -8.33 2.58 3.00
CA ARG A 192 -9.36 2.43 1.96
C ARG A 192 -9.72 3.77 1.39
N THR A 193 -9.64 3.91 0.10
CA THR A 193 -9.94 5.16 -0.63
C THR A 193 -11.29 5.76 -0.25
N LYS A 194 -12.35 4.95 -0.16
CA LYS A 194 -13.69 5.44 0.24
C LYS A 194 -13.75 5.96 1.66
N VAL A 195 -13.01 5.33 2.60
CA VAL A 195 -12.97 5.78 4.00
C VAL A 195 -12.11 7.02 4.13
N PHE A 196 -11.00 7.08 3.40
CA PHE A 196 -10.07 8.20 3.38
C PHE A 196 -10.76 9.52 3.03
N PHE A 197 -11.55 9.56 1.94
CA PHE A 197 -12.24 10.77 1.53
C PHE A 197 -13.39 11.18 2.47
N GLU A 198 -13.85 10.28 3.35
CA GLU A 198 -14.84 10.60 4.39
C GLU A 198 -14.24 11.11 5.70
N MET A 199 -12.92 11.06 5.85
CA MET A 199 -12.23 11.53 7.06
C MET A 199 -12.37 13.04 7.24
N TYR A 200 -12.48 13.46 8.51
CA TYR A 200 -12.66 14.86 8.90
C TYR A 200 -11.60 15.77 8.30
N GLU A 201 -10.33 15.44 8.49
CA GLU A 201 -9.17 16.18 8.02
C GLU A 201 -9.14 16.31 6.49
N ILE A 202 -9.59 15.30 5.76
CA ILE A 202 -9.61 15.29 4.30
C ILE A 202 -10.76 16.14 3.76
N LYS A 203 -11.99 15.97 4.29
CA LYS A 203 -13.14 16.81 3.93
C LYS A 203 -12.86 18.28 4.22
N LEU A 204 -12.29 18.58 5.39
CA LEU A 204 -11.92 19.94 5.77
C LEU A 204 -10.92 20.53 4.78
N THR A 205 -9.83 19.82 4.51
CA THR A 205 -8.76 20.28 3.61
C THR A 205 -9.26 20.51 2.18
N LEU A 206 -9.98 19.55 1.61
CA LEU A 206 -10.55 19.69 0.26
C LEU A 206 -11.57 20.83 0.21
N GLY A 207 -12.40 20.98 1.24
CA GLY A 207 -13.37 22.05 1.33
C GLY A 207 -12.74 23.44 1.45
N ILE A 208 -11.61 23.59 2.17
CA ILE A 208 -10.86 24.85 2.27
C ILE A 208 -10.30 25.23 0.90
N ILE A 209 -9.63 24.29 0.21
CA ILE A 209 -9.07 24.55 -1.12
C ILE A 209 -10.18 24.93 -2.10
N LEU A 210 -11.28 24.19 -2.13
CA LEU A 210 -12.43 24.52 -2.97
C LEU A 210 -13.03 25.91 -2.64
N ALA A 211 -13.06 26.30 -1.37
CA ALA A 211 -13.56 27.61 -0.97
C ALA A 211 -12.68 28.75 -1.50
N CYS A 212 -11.35 28.57 -1.53
CA CYS A 212 -10.41 29.54 -2.13
C CYS A 212 -10.69 29.77 -3.63
N PHE A 213 -11.03 28.71 -4.35
CA PHE A 213 -11.21 28.78 -5.80
C PHE A 213 -12.67 28.80 -6.26
N LYS A 214 -13.64 28.95 -5.34
CA LYS A 214 -15.07 28.82 -5.68
C LYS A 214 -15.52 29.71 -6.85
N LYS A 215 -14.97 30.93 -6.98
CA LYS A 215 -15.30 31.84 -8.07
C LYS A 215 -14.97 31.33 -9.48
N TYR A 216 -14.06 30.36 -9.58
CA TYR A 216 -13.62 29.75 -10.84
C TYR A 216 -14.35 28.42 -11.17
N PHE A 217 -15.23 27.94 -10.27
CA PHE A 217 -16.01 26.74 -10.48
C PHE A 217 -17.44 27.09 -10.89
N PRO A 218 -17.90 26.67 -12.09
CA PRO A 218 -19.32 26.69 -12.42
C PRO A 218 -20.10 25.87 -11.39
N GLU A 219 -21.28 26.33 -10.97
CA GLU A 219 -22.10 25.62 -9.96
C GLU A 219 -22.44 24.20 -10.40
N GLU A 220 -22.63 23.97 -11.69
CA GLU A 220 -22.90 22.68 -12.30
C GLU A 220 -21.75 21.67 -12.19
N SER A 221 -20.53 22.11 -11.90
CA SER A 221 -19.35 21.26 -11.74
C SER A 221 -19.10 20.77 -10.31
N ILE A 222 -19.92 21.22 -9.34
CA ILE A 222 -19.81 20.87 -7.93
C ILE A 222 -20.81 19.76 -7.62
N ASP A 223 -20.32 18.52 -7.48
CA ASP A 223 -21.14 17.39 -7.07
C ASP A 223 -21.57 17.48 -5.59
N GLU A 224 -22.44 16.57 -5.14
CA GLU A 224 -22.95 16.52 -3.78
C GLU A 224 -21.83 16.41 -2.73
N TYR A 225 -20.81 15.61 -2.99
CA TYR A 225 -19.67 15.45 -2.08
C TYR A 225 -18.82 16.72 -1.95
N LEU A 226 -18.55 17.41 -3.06
CA LEU A 226 -17.80 18.66 -3.06
C LEU A 226 -18.59 19.78 -2.35
N ALA A 227 -19.92 19.82 -2.56
CA ALA A 227 -20.79 20.73 -1.85
C ALA A 227 -20.79 20.48 -0.33
N GLU A 228 -20.81 19.21 0.08
CA GLU A 228 -20.69 18.81 1.49
C GLU A 228 -19.35 19.26 2.08
N CYS A 229 -18.22 19.03 1.37
CA CYS A 229 -16.89 19.48 1.81
C CYS A 229 -16.84 21.02 2.02
N ILE A 230 -17.39 21.79 1.08
CA ILE A 230 -17.44 23.27 1.20
C ILE A 230 -18.28 23.69 2.41
N ALA A 231 -19.46 23.12 2.58
CA ALA A 231 -20.35 23.44 3.70
C ALA A 231 -19.69 23.10 5.04
N PHE A 232 -19.04 21.96 5.11
CA PHE A 232 -18.29 21.49 6.27
C PHE A 232 -17.13 22.44 6.60
N ALA A 233 -16.28 22.77 5.63
CA ALA A 233 -15.16 23.67 5.82
C ALA A 233 -15.62 25.06 6.29
N ARG A 234 -16.69 25.61 5.71
CA ARG A 234 -17.26 26.90 6.14
C ARG A 234 -17.68 26.92 7.60
N THR A 235 -18.18 25.80 8.10
CA THR A 235 -18.60 25.68 9.50
C THR A 235 -17.39 25.66 10.43
N GLU A 236 -16.36 24.92 10.05
CA GLU A 236 -15.14 24.78 10.85
C GLU A 236 -14.27 26.05 10.84
N ILE A 237 -14.10 26.69 9.68
CA ILE A 237 -13.31 27.93 9.52
C ILE A 237 -13.88 29.06 10.38
N LYS A 238 -15.22 29.15 10.55
CA LYS A 238 -15.86 30.16 11.39
C LYS A 238 -15.49 30.09 12.86
N LYS A 239 -14.97 28.97 13.33
CA LYS A 239 -14.55 28.76 14.72
C LYS A 239 -13.17 29.37 15.02
N ASP A 240 -12.39 29.68 13.99
CA ASP A 240 -11.04 30.24 14.09
C ASP A 240 -11.00 31.58 13.35
N SER A 241 -10.86 32.68 14.07
CA SER A 241 -10.91 34.03 13.51
C SER A 241 -9.71 34.36 12.62
N GLU A 242 -8.51 33.84 12.96
CA GLU A 242 -7.32 34.04 12.14
C GLU A 242 -7.46 33.27 10.82
N PHE A 243 -7.97 32.06 10.89
CA PHE A 243 -8.22 31.26 9.69
C PHE A 243 -9.29 31.90 8.79
N LEU A 244 -10.36 32.42 9.39
CA LEU A 244 -11.40 33.13 8.64
C LEU A 244 -10.86 34.39 7.91
N THR A 245 -9.94 35.12 8.54
CA THR A 245 -9.28 36.28 7.94
C THR A 245 -8.40 35.87 6.78
N TRP A 246 -7.52 34.87 7.00
CA TRP A 246 -6.63 34.36 5.97
C TRP A 246 -7.39 33.87 4.72
N ILE A 247 -8.49 33.10 4.89
CA ILE A 247 -9.21 32.57 3.72
C ILE A 247 -9.91 33.68 2.93
N LYS A 248 -10.38 34.78 3.59
CA LYS A 248 -10.94 35.95 2.90
C LYS A 248 -9.88 36.66 2.07
N GLU A 249 -8.73 36.94 2.66
CA GLU A 249 -7.59 37.53 1.96
C GLU A 249 -7.11 36.64 0.80
N LYS A 250 -7.08 35.33 1.00
CA LYS A 250 -6.68 34.39 -0.06
C LYS A 250 -7.66 34.38 -1.23
N ILE A 251 -8.98 34.40 -0.97
CA ILE A 251 -10.02 34.47 -2.01
C ILE A 251 -9.92 35.76 -2.84
N GLU A 252 -9.58 36.88 -2.20
CA GLU A 252 -9.45 38.18 -2.85
C GLU A 252 -8.18 38.29 -3.69
N ASN A 253 -7.06 37.76 -3.18
CA ASN A 253 -5.73 37.98 -3.74
C ASN A 253 -5.23 36.83 -4.63
N ILE A 254 -5.96 35.71 -4.73
CA ILE A 254 -5.53 34.60 -5.56
C ILE A 254 -5.61 34.97 -7.04
N SER A 255 -4.47 34.86 -7.73
CA SER A 255 -4.33 35.08 -9.17
C SER A 255 -3.58 33.91 -9.81
N GLU A 256 -3.68 33.80 -11.14
CA GLU A 256 -2.98 32.75 -11.90
C GLU A 256 -1.46 32.87 -11.74
N GLU A 257 -0.92 34.09 -11.71
CA GLU A 257 0.51 34.33 -11.54
C GLU A 257 1.05 33.91 -10.16
N SER A 258 0.19 33.86 -9.15
CA SER A 258 0.55 33.56 -7.76
C SER A 258 0.33 32.11 -7.36
N PHE A 259 -0.18 31.26 -8.27
CA PHE A 259 -0.53 29.88 -7.96
C PHE A 259 0.44 28.89 -8.62
N ASP A 260 1.26 28.23 -7.81
CA ASP A 260 2.21 27.21 -8.29
C ASP A 260 1.67 25.77 -8.15
N SER A 261 0.96 25.47 -7.06
CA SER A 261 0.46 24.11 -6.82
C SER A 261 -0.58 24.00 -5.70
N LEU A 262 -1.37 22.90 -5.71
CA LEU A 262 -2.27 22.57 -4.61
C LEU A 262 -1.53 22.37 -3.28
N ASN A 263 -0.29 21.85 -3.33
CA ASN A 263 0.53 21.68 -2.14
C ASN A 263 0.93 23.00 -1.49
N GLU A 264 1.14 24.07 -2.27
CA GLU A 264 1.49 25.37 -1.73
C GLU A 264 0.39 25.90 -0.82
N ILE A 265 -0.84 25.96 -1.32
CA ILE A 265 -1.99 26.37 -0.52
C ILE A 265 -2.19 25.45 0.69
N PHE A 266 -2.05 24.14 0.49
CA PHE A 266 -2.15 23.18 1.58
C PHE A 266 -1.16 23.47 2.71
N TYR A 267 0.10 23.79 2.41
CA TYR A 267 1.10 24.08 3.43
C TYR A 267 0.88 25.43 4.13
N GLU A 268 0.28 26.41 3.47
CA GLU A 268 -0.02 27.69 4.10
C GLU A 268 -0.96 27.56 5.30
N PHE A 269 -2.01 26.74 5.17
CA PHE A 269 -2.99 26.60 6.26
C PHE A 269 -2.68 25.53 7.31
N LEU A 270 -1.60 24.77 7.17
CA LEU A 270 -1.12 23.88 8.24
C LEU A 270 -0.71 24.63 9.52
N ASN A 271 -0.54 25.94 9.45
CA ASN A 271 -0.22 26.79 10.61
C ASN A 271 -1.42 27.13 11.49
N PHE A 272 -2.66 26.83 11.09
CA PHE A 272 -3.85 27.13 11.89
C PHE A 272 -4.10 26.08 12.97
N THR A 273 -4.85 26.50 14.00
CA THR A 273 -5.00 25.78 15.28
C THR A 273 -5.31 24.29 15.11
N TYR A 274 -6.28 23.92 14.28
CA TYR A 274 -6.62 22.53 14.05
C TYR A 274 -5.43 21.71 13.52
N TYR A 275 -4.77 22.21 12.47
CA TYR A 275 -3.67 21.48 11.84
C TYR A 275 -2.42 21.42 12.72
N LYS A 276 -2.13 22.48 13.50
CA LYS A 276 -1.06 22.46 14.51
C LYS A 276 -1.27 21.35 15.53
N ASN A 277 -2.50 21.19 16.02
CA ASN A 277 -2.83 20.11 16.97
C ASN A 277 -2.62 18.74 16.33
N VAL A 278 -3.08 18.55 15.10
CA VAL A 278 -2.87 17.31 14.34
C VAL A 278 -1.37 17.02 14.14
N LEU A 279 -0.56 18.04 13.83
CA LEU A 279 0.88 17.87 13.62
C LEU A 279 1.65 17.55 14.91
N ASN A 280 1.14 17.92 16.08
CA ASN A 280 1.73 17.60 17.38
C ASN A 280 1.51 16.13 17.80
N GLU A 281 0.54 15.44 17.20
CA GLU A 281 0.25 14.02 17.45
C GLU A 281 0.06 13.66 18.94
N GLU A 282 -0.63 14.50 19.70
CA GLU A 282 -0.88 14.25 21.12
C GLU A 282 -1.81 13.06 21.35
N THR A 283 -2.66 12.74 20.39
CA THR A 283 -3.60 11.63 20.45
C THR A 283 -3.46 10.67 19.27
N PRO A 284 -3.93 9.40 19.39
CA PRO A 284 -3.98 8.47 18.24
C PRO A 284 -4.84 8.99 17.07
N VAL A 285 -5.86 9.82 17.37
CA VAL A 285 -6.68 10.48 16.34
C VAL A 285 -5.85 11.48 15.55
N ASP A 286 -5.03 12.30 16.23
CA ASP A 286 -4.14 13.26 15.59
C ASP A 286 -3.07 12.56 14.77
N SER A 287 -2.49 11.47 15.28
CA SER A 287 -1.51 10.67 14.53
C SER A 287 -2.12 10.10 13.24
N ARG A 288 -3.36 9.60 13.28
CA ARG A 288 -4.08 9.16 12.09
C ARG A 288 -4.36 10.31 11.14
N ALA A 289 -4.80 11.45 11.65
CA ALA A 289 -5.10 12.62 10.84
C ALA A 289 -3.83 13.16 10.16
N ASN A 290 -2.71 13.23 10.88
CA ASN A 290 -1.41 13.61 10.33
C ASN A 290 -0.97 12.68 9.19
N HIS A 291 -1.06 11.36 9.39
CA HIS A 291 -0.78 10.38 8.35
C HIS A 291 -1.67 10.58 7.11
N ASN A 292 -2.97 10.79 7.28
CA ASN A 292 -3.89 11.05 6.17
C ASN A 292 -3.56 12.35 5.42
N LEU A 293 -3.14 13.42 6.11
CA LEU A 293 -2.69 14.67 5.49
C LEU A 293 -1.40 14.47 4.68
N ALA A 294 -0.47 13.64 5.16
CA ALA A 294 0.73 13.27 4.42
C ALA A 294 0.37 12.54 3.10
N ILE A 295 -0.56 11.58 3.15
CA ILE A 295 -1.10 10.90 1.96
C ILE A 295 -1.73 11.91 1.00
N LEU A 296 -2.54 12.85 1.50
CA LEU A 296 -3.17 13.86 0.66
C LEU A 296 -2.12 14.73 -0.06
N SER A 297 -1.05 15.08 0.62
CA SER A 297 0.07 15.82 0.01
C SER A 297 0.74 15.05 -1.14
N LYS A 298 0.86 13.71 -0.99
CA LYS A 298 1.34 12.80 -2.05
C LYS A 298 0.37 12.75 -3.24
N ILE A 299 -0.94 12.73 -2.97
CA ILE A 299 -1.99 12.79 -4.00
C ILE A 299 -1.86 14.06 -4.83
N PHE A 300 -1.70 15.23 -4.20
CA PHE A 300 -1.51 16.49 -4.91
C PHE A 300 -0.25 16.48 -5.79
N LYS A 301 0.87 15.95 -5.28
CA LYS A 301 2.11 15.81 -6.05
C LYS A 301 1.96 14.85 -7.24
N ASN A 302 1.30 13.71 -7.02
CA ASN A 302 1.07 12.73 -8.09
C ASN A 302 0.14 13.29 -9.17
N PHE A 303 -0.85 14.09 -8.77
CA PHE A 303 -1.69 14.81 -9.72
C PHE A 303 -0.88 15.78 -10.60
N GLN A 304 0.01 16.57 -10.01
CA GLN A 304 0.91 17.45 -10.77
C GLN A 304 1.72 16.67 -11.82
N LYS A 305 2.34 15.56 -11.40
CA LYS A 305 3.07 14.66 -12.33
C LYS A 305 2.16 14.09 -13.43
N TYR A 306 0.92 13.73 -13.09
CA TYR A 306 -0.06 13.20 -14.04
C TYR A 306 -0.40 14.22 -15.12
N VAL A 307 -0.68 15.46 -14.74
CA VAL A 307 -0.98 16.58 -15.66
C VAL A 307 0.18 16.79 -16.64
N HIS A 308 1.40 16.91 -16.11
CA HIS A 308 2.60 17.10 -16.94
C HIS A 308 2.84 15.91 -17.91
N SER A 309 2.67 14.67 -17.44
CA SER A 309 2.93 13.48 -18.27
C SER A 309 1.93 13.31 -19.42
N LYS A 310 0.69 13.73 -19.23
CA LYS A 310 -0.38 13.60 -20.23
C LYS A 310 -0.41 14.73 -21.25
N LYS A 311 0.44 15.77 -21.09
CA LYS A 311 0.37 16.98 -21.92
C LYS A 311 -1.08 17.47 -22.06
N ILE A 312 -1.80 17.49 -20.94
CA ILE A 312 -3.16 18.02 -20.93
C ILE A 312 -2.99 19.51 -21.25
N SER A 313 -3.43 19.91 -22.41
CA SER A 313 -3.43 21.32 -22.80
C SER A 313 -4.46 22.03 -21.90
N ILE A 314 -3.96 22.76 -20.97
CA ILE A 314 -4.74 23.47 -19.96
C ILE A 314 -4.63 24.94 -20.37
N GLU A 315 -5.78 25.53 -20.64
CA GLU A 315 -5.88 26.90 -21.17
C GLU A 315 -5.49 27.94 -20.11
N ASP A 316 -5.58 27.57 -18.82
CA ASP A 316 -5.22 28.40 -17.67
C ASP A 316 -4.87 27.54 -16.44
N ASP A 317 -4.13 28.09 -15.48
CA ASP A 317 -3.70 27.39 -14.25
C ASP A 317 -4.89 27.00 -13.35
N PHE A 318 -6.01 27.68 -13.43
CA PHE A 318 -7.23 27.33 -12.67
C PHE A 318 -8.01 26.18 -13.28
N SER A 319 -7.89 25.95 -14.58
CA SER A 319 -8.41 24.73 -15.24
C SER A 319 -7.77 23.46 -14.68
N ILE A 320 -6.52 23.53 -14.20
CA ILE A 320 -5.84 22.43 -13.49
C ILE A 320 -6.61 22.07 -12.22
N ILE A 321 -6.98 23.04 -11.43
CA ILE A 321 -7.70 22.84 -10.16
C ILE A 321 -9.07 22.24 -10.42
N LYS A 322 -9.79 22.79 -11.40
CA LYS A 322 -11.08 22.23 -11.84
C LYS A 322 -10.94 20.77 -12.25
N TYR A 323 -9.91 20.44 -13.04
CA TYR A 323 -9.65 19.07 -13.47
C TYR A 323 -9.35 18.13 -12.28
N PHE A 324 -8.60 18.61 -11.26
CA PHE A 324 -8.36 17.84 -10.04
C PHE A 324 -9.68 17.44 -9.37
N PHE A 325 -10.56 18.40 -9.09
CA PHE A 325 -11.78 18.14 -8.34
C PHE A 325 -12.86 17.40 -9.13
N THR A 326 -13.00 17.68 -10.45
CA THR A 326 -14.08 17.11 -11.27
C THR A 326 -13.74 15.76 -11.94
N LYS A 327 -12.45 15.51 -12.20
CA LYS A 327 -12.01 14.31 -12.93
C LYS A 327 -11.06 13.44 -12.14
N TYR A 328 -9.95 14.02 -11.65
CA TYR A 328 -8.91 13.23 -11.00
C TYR A 328 -9.40 12.65 -9.66
N LEU A 329 -10.09 13.44 -8.86
CA LEU A 329 -10.68 13.00 -7.60
C LEU A 329 -11.73 11.90 -7.80
N GLU A 330 -12.54 12.01 -8.85
CA GLU A 330 -13.51 10.97 -9.23
C GLU A 330 -12.80 9.67 -9.61
N ILE A 331 -11.75 9.74 -10.43
CA ILE A 331 -10.92 8.58 -10.78
C ILE A 331 -10.35 7.92 -9.50
N LEU A 332 -9.83 8.71 -8.56
CA LEU A 332 -9.31 8.18 -7.31
C LEU A 332 -10.38 7.50 -6.47
N LYS A 333 -11.58 8.07 -6.38
CA LYS A 333 -12.71 7.48 -5.64
C LYS A 333 -13.22 6.18 -6.27
N GLN A 334 -13.20 6.09 -7.60
CA GLN A 334 -13.67 4.91 -8.36
C GLN A 334 -12.59 3.85 -8.50
N SER A 335 -11.34 4.27 -8.68
CA SER A 335 -10.21 3.37 -8.72
C SER A 335 -9.93 2.88 -7.30
N ARG A 336 -9.73 1.57 -7.16
CA ARG A 336 -9.20 0.99 -5.92
C ARG A 336 -7.69 1.26 -5.86
N VAL A 337 -7.30 2.56 -5.80
CA VAL A 337 -5.89 2.97 -5.75
C VAL A 337 -5.42 2.84 -4.30
N ASP A 338 -5.33 1.60 -3.84
CA ASP A 338 -4.72 1.28 -2.55
C ASP A 338 -3.19 1.50 -2.57
N GLU A 339 -2.60 1.70 -3.77
CA GLU A 339 -1.16 1.91 -4.00
C GLU A 339 -0.61 3.27 -3.53
N ILE A 340 -1.48 4.24 -3.19
CA ILE A 340 -1.06 5.54 -2.64
C ILE A 340 -0.74 5.44 -1.15
N PHE A 341 -1.24 4.41 -0.49
CA PHE A 341 -1.00 4.15 0.91
C PHE A 341 0.30 3.36 1.04
N SER A 342 1.32 3.95 1.65
CA SER A 342 2.58 3.23 1.93
C SER A 342 2.28 2.03 2.83
N GLU A 343 2.79 0.87 2.44
CA GLU A 343 2.51 -0.40 3.12
C GLU A 343 3.20 -0.49 4.49
N GLU A 344 4.13 0.40 4.82
CA GLU A 344 5.02 0.27 5.98
C GLU A 344 4.69 1.20 7.16
N ASP A 345 3.98 2.31 6.95
CA ASP A 345 3.72 3.30 8.00
C ASP A 345 2.25 3.36 8.42
N TYR A 346 1.95 2.81 9.59
CA TYR A 346 0.66 2.96 10.23
C TYR A 346 0.68 4.07 11.30
N PRO A 347 -0.44 4.81 11.46
CA PRO A 347 -0.57 5.79 12.54
C PRO A 347 -0.29 5.15 13.89
N ASN A 348 0.37 5.90 14.78
CA ASN A 348 0.69 5.42 16.11
C ASN A 348 -0.59 5.08 16.89
N ASP A 349 -0.53 3.98 17.63
CA ASP A 349 -1.56 3.48 18.54
C ASP A 349 -2.95 3.27 17.87
N CYS A 350 -2.96 2.97 16.58
CA CYS A 350 -4.13 2.57 15.81
C CYS A 350 -4.04 1.11 15.39
N ILE A 351 -5.15 0.37 15.40
CA ILE A 351 -5.19 -1.00 14.90
C ILE A 351 -5.39 -0.99 13.38
N PRO A 352 -4.46 -1.56 12.56
CA PRO A 352 -4.69 -1.74 11.14
C PRO A 352 -5.84 -2.71 10.85
N PHE A 353 -6.86 -2.24 10.12
CA PHE A 353 -7.92 -3.05 9.53
C PHE A 353 -7.64 -3.21 8.05
N LEU A 354 -7.20 -4.40 7.64
CA LEU A 354 -6.72 -4.67 6.30
C LEU A 354 -7.54 -5.77 5.64
N THR A 355 -7.65 -5.72 4.32
CA THR A 355 -7.96 -6.93 3.57
C THR A 355 -6.75 -7.85 3.55
N ILE A 356 -6.98 -9.15 3.36
CA ILE A 356 -5.88 -10.12 3.20
C ILE A 356 -4.95 -9.70 2.05
N HIS A 357 -5.50 -9.13 0.96
CA HIS A 357 -4.68 -8.63 -0.16
C HIS A 357 -3.79 -7.45 0.24
N GLN A 358 -4.30 -6.52 1.05
CA GLN A 358 -3.52 -5.39 1.56
C GLN A 358 -2.46 -5.80 2.60
N SER A 359 -2.61 -6.97 3.22
CA SER A 359 -1.62 -7.47 4.18
C SER A 359 -0.46 -8.23 3.53
N LYS A 360 -0.53 -8.48 2.21
CA LYS A 360 0.58 -9.15 1.50
C LYS A 360 1.82 -8.25 1.53
N GLY A 361 2.99 -8.83 1.79
CA GLY A 361 4.24 -8.09 2.03
C GLY A 361 4.45 -7.66 3.48
N LEU A 362 3.38 -7.43 4.24
CA LEU A 362 3.44 -6.96 5.63
C LEU A 362 3.63 -8.09 6.64
N GLU A 363 3.99 -7.71 7.87
CA GLU A 363 4.12 -8.64 8.99
C GLU A 363 3.80 -7.96 10.32
N PHE A 364 3.12 -8.68 11.22
CA PHE A 364 2.66 -8.14 12.49
C PHE A 364 2.97 -9.11 13.64
N PRO A 365 3.31 -8.60 14.84
CA PRO A 365 3.44 -9.44 16.03
C PRO A 365 2.17 -10.25 16.30
N VAL A 366 1.01 -9.62 16.20
CA VAL A 366 -0.31 -10.24 16.43
C VAL A 366 -1.19 -10.05 15.21
N VAL A 367 -1.75 -11.14 14.71
CA VAL A 367 -2.76 -11.09 13.63
C VAL A 367 -4.06 -11.72 14.10
N ILE A 368 -5.16 -10.99 13.92
CA ILE A 368 -6.51 -11.48 14.18
C ILE A 368 -7.21 -11.66 12.83
N VAL A 369 -7.52 -12.89 12.44
CA VAL A 369 -8.25 -13.17 11.21
C VAL A 369 -9.75 -13.23 11.52
N PHE A 370 -10.50 -12.26 10.97
CA PHE A 370 -11.91 -12.02 11.33
C PHE A 370 -12.91 -12.44 10.24
N SER A 371 -12.51 -13.28 9.27
CA SER A 371 -13.34 -13.64 8.11
C SER A 371 -13.50 -15.15 7.89
N LEU A 372 -13.54 -15.93 8.97
CA LEU A 372 -13.65 -17.40 8.90
C LEU A 372 -15.04 -17.91 8.48
N TYR A 373 -15.98 -17.00 8.20
CA TYR A 373 -17.25 -17.30 7.54
C TYR A 373 -17.11 -17.39 6.00
N SER A 374 -15.96 -17.04 5.46
CA SER A 374 -15.70 -17.04 4.01
C SER A 374 -15.69 -18.47 3.44
N LYS A 375 -16.11 -18.57 2.19
CA LYS A 375 -16.14 -19.83 1.42
C LYS A 375 -15.48 -19.61 0.06
N PRO A 376 -15.00 -20.66 -0.61
CA PRO A 376 -14.61 -20.57 -2.01
C PRO A 376 -15.77 -20.05 -2.86
N ASN A 377 -15.48 -19.19 -3.84
CA ASN A 377 -16.51 -18.56 -4.67
C ASN A 377 -16.94 -19.44 -5.85
N VAL A 378 -17.60 -20.55 -5.56
CA VAL A 378 -17.99 -21.56 -6.58
C VAL A 378 -19.18 -21.12 -7.42
N SER A 379 -19.95 -20.11 -6.98
CA SER A 379 -21.22 -19.67 -7.61
C SER A 379 -21.17 -18.26 -8.23
N GLY A 380 -20.06 -17.55 -8.11
CA GLY A 380 -19.88 -16.20 -8.65
C GLY A 380 -19.62 -16.20 -10.14
N ASP A 381 -19.64 -15.04 -10.77
CA ASP A 381 -19.46 -14.70 -12.20
C ASP A 381 -18.33 -15.51 -12.93
N LEU A 382 -18.39 -16.84 -12.79
CA LEU A 382 -17.51 -17.78 -13.49
C LEU A 382 -17.51 -17.48 -15.00
N SER A 383 -18.63 -16.97 -15.54
CA SER A 383 -18.79 -16.74 -16.97
C SER A 383 -17.86 -15.66 -17.53
N ARG A 384 -17.58 -14.58 -16.78
CA ARG A 384 -16.68 -13.50 -17.26
C ARG A 384 -15.22 -13.88 -17.10
N GLN A 385 -14.84 -14.43 -15.94
CA GLN A 385 -13.46 -14.85 -15.66
C GLN A 385 -13.08 -16.03 -16.55
N THR A 386 -13.99 -17.02 -16.72
CA THR A 386 -13.81 -18.16 -17.62
C THR A 386 -13.66 -17.72 -19.09
N SER A 387 -14.36 -16.66 -19.52
CA SER A 387 -14.21 -16.14 -20.87
C SER A 387 -12.86 -15.48 -21.09
N ILE A 388 -12.34 -14.73 -20.12
CA ILE A 388 -11.00 -14.11 -20.16
C ILE A 388 -9.92 -15.18 -20.07
N ASP A 389 -10.04 -16.13 -19.14
CA ASP A 389 -9.08 -17.22 -18.96
C ASP A 389 -9.02 -18.15 -20.18
N ARG A 390 -10.15 -18.43 -20.84
CA ARG A 390 -10.18 -19.18 -22.11
C ARG A 390 -9.49 -18.44 -23.25
N LEU A 391 -9.58 -17.12 -23.30
CA LEU A 391 -8.90 -16.31 -24.30
C LEU A 391 -7.39 -16.24 -24.07
N ILE A 392 -6.95 -16.31 -22.80
CA ILE A 392 -5.54 -16.16 -22.42
C ILE A 392 -4.87 -17.53 -22.21
N ASN A 393 -5.58 -18.51 -21.66
CA ASN A 393 -5.07 -19.82 -21.22
C ASN A 393 -5.84 -20.99 -21.85
N SER A 394 -5.79 -21.12 -23.17
CA SER A 394 -6.52 -22.19 -23.90
C SER A 394 -6.13 -23.63 -23.53
N ASN A 395 -5.13 -23.88 -22.69
CA ASN A 395 -4.56 -25.19 -22.37
C ASN A 395 -4.53 -25.57 -20.87
N SER A 396 -5.18 -24.83 -19.97
CA SER A 396 -5.22 -25.22 -18.55
C SER A 396 -6.07 -26.47 -18.36
N LYS A 397 -5.48 -27.52 -17.78
CA LYS A 397 -6.16 -28.79 -17.41
C LYS A 397 -6.95 -28.71 -16.10
N ILE A 398 -6.85 -27.57 -15.38
CA ILE A 398 -7.44 -27.39 -14.06
C ILE A 398 -8.85 -26.84 -14.21
N SER A 399 -9.81 -27.42 -13.48
CA SER A 399 -11.19 -26.90 -13.47
C SER A 399 -11.24 -25.52 -12.81
N GLU A 400 -12.19 -24.67 -13.22
CA GLU A 400 -12.40 -23.36 -12.59
C GLU A 400 -12.80 -23.48 -11.11
N ILE A 401 -13.47 -24.58 -10.75
CA ILE A 401 -13.82 -24.88 -9.36
C ILE A 401 -12.53 -25.10 -8.54
N ASP A 402 -11.60 -25.90 -9.05
CA ASP A 402 -10.33 -26.14 -8.34
C ASP A 402 -9.53 -24.86 -8.20
N LYS A 403 -9.49 -24.00 -9.23
CA LYS A 403 -8.84 -22.70 -9.17
C LYS A 403 -9.42 -21.81 -8.05
N GLU A 404 -10.75 -21.81 -7.85
CA GLU A 404 -11.40 -21.07 -6.77
C GLU A 404 -11.04 -21.63 -5.38
N TYR A 405 -10.90 -22.95 -5.26
CA TYR A 405 -10.40 -23.58 -4.04
C TYR A 405 -8.93 -23.22 -3.80
N PHE A 406 -8.07 -23.28 -4.82
CA PHE A 406 -6.67 -22.91 -4.71
C PHE A 406 -6.49 -21.45 -4.29
N ASP A 407 -7.22 -20.52 -4.91
CA ASP A 407 -7.19 -19.11 -4.53
C ASP A 407 -7.67 -18.88 -3.10
N PHE A 408 -8.70 -19.60 -2.67
CA PHE A 408 -9.19 -19.52 -1.31
C PHE A 408 -8.14 -19.98 -0.29
N TYR A 409 -7.50 -21.12 -0.52
CA TYR A 409 -6.49 -21.65 0.41
C TYR A 409 -5.23 -20.79 0.41
N ARG A 410 -4.75 -20.32 -0.74
CA ARG A 410 -3.64 -19.35 -0.86
C ARG A 410 -3.94 -18.05 -0.14
N LYS A 411 -5.14 -17.51 -0.32
CA LYS A 411 -5.56 -16.28 0.33
C LYS A 411 -5.45 -16.36 1.85
N PHE A 412 -5.93 -17.43 2.46
CA PHE A 412 -5.86 -17.58 3.90
C PHE A 412 -4.47 -18.02 4.38
N TYR A 413 -3.71 -18.75 3.57
CA TYR A 413 -2.28 -18.96 3.83
C TYR A 413 -1.53 -17.64 3.94
N VAL A 414 -1.77 -16.70 3.02
CA VAL A 414 -1.22 -15.34 3.12
C VAL A 414 -1.63 -14.68 4.43
N ALA A 415 -2.92 -14.73 4.81
CA ALA A 415 -3.39 -14.12 6.06
C ALA A 415 -2.67 -14.64 7.30
N PHE A 416 -2.52 -15.96 7.40
CA PHE A 416 -1.90 -16.60 8.57
C PHE A 416 -0.38 -16.36 8.60
N SER A 417 0.28 -16.35 7.42
CA SER A 417 1.72 -16.12 7.29
C SER A 417 2.17 -14.69 7.56
N ARG A 418 1.24 -13.74 7.77
CA ARG A 418 1.58 -12.36 8.20
C ARG A 418 1.95 -12.28 9.67
N THR A 419 1.75 -13.35 10.42
CA THR A 419 1.91 -13.39 11.88
C THR A 419 3.33 -13.72 12.27
N LYS A 420 3.90 -12.94 13.20
CA LYS A 420 5.21 -13.24 13.83
C LYS A 420 5.07 -14.13 15.06
N ASN A 421 4.23 -13.69 16.03
CA ASN A 421 4.21 -14.28 17.37
C ASN A 421 2.86 -14.89 17.74
N LEU A 422 1.73 -14.28 17.37
CA LEU A 422 0.42 -14.68 17.85
C LEU A 422 -0.65 -14.61 16.75
N LEU A 423 -1.16 -15.76 16.34
CA LEU A 423 -2.27 -15.88 15.41
C LEU A 423 -3.58 -16.12 16.17
N VAL A 424 -4.59 -15.31 15.89
CA VAL A 424 -5.93 -15.44 16.49
C VAL A 424 -6.97 -15.61 15.41
N LEU A 425 -7.70 -16.71 15.48
CA LEU A 425 -8.83 -17.03 14.62
C LEU A 425 -10.12 -16.54 15.28
N SER A 426 -10.74 -15.49 14.77
CA SER A 426 -11.94 -14.89 15.40
C SER A 426 -13.20 -15.08 14.57
N CYS A 427 -14.18 -15.81 15.11
CA CYS A 427 -15.49 -16.02 14.48
C CYS A 427 -16.53 -16.44 15.50
N TYR A 428 -17.81 -16.07 15.28
CA TYR A 428 -18.89 -16.64 16.07
C TYR A 428 -19.20 -18.09 15.65
N GLU A 429 -19.57 -18.94 16.57
CA GLU A 429 -19.61 -20.40 16.39
C GLU A 429 -20.40 -20.86 15.16
N LYS A 430 -21.62 -20.34 14.96
CA LYS A 430 -22.46 -20.68 13.80
C LYS A 430 -21.95 -20.07 12.48
N GLY A 431 -21.00 -19.15 12.54
CA GLY A 431 -20.44 -18.45 11.38
C GLY A 431 -19.22 -19.13 10.79
N VAL A 432 -18.56 -20.03 11.51
CA VAL A 432 -17.38 -20.72 11.01
C VAL A 432 -17.74 -21.61 9.83
N SER A 433 -17.16 -21.35 8.66
CA SER A 433 -17.42 -22.16 7.47
C SER A 433 -16.76 -23.53 7.57
N GLU A 434 -17.28 -24.52 6.83
CA GLU A 434 -16.82 -25.92 6.87
C GLU A 434 -15.31 -26.05 6.62
N ASN A 435 -14.75 -25.22 5.74
CA ASN A 435 -13.32 -25.23 5.43
C ASN A 435 -12.44 -24.86 6.63
N PHE A 436 -12.96 -24.04 7.57
CA PHE A 436 -12.20 -23.60 8.74
C PHE A 436 -12.48 -24.43 10.00
N LYS A 437 -13.61 -25.14 10.08
CA LYS A 437 -13.98 -25.91 11.29
C LYS A 437 -12.86 -26.81 11.81
N PRO A 438 -12.18 -27.64 10.97
CA PRO A 438 -11.12 -28.51 11.44
C PRO A 438 -9.97 -27.75 12.11
N PHE A 439 -9.66 -26.56 11.60
CA PHE A 439 -8.55 -25.72 12.09
C PHE A 439 -8.97 -24.88 13.30
N PHE A 440 -10.17 -24.30 13.26
CA PHE A 440 -10.70 -23.45 14.32
C PHE A 440 -10.84 -24.20 15.63
N TYR A 441 -11.45 -25.41 15.60
CA TYR A 441 -11.65 -26.22 16.79
C TYR A 441 -10.43 -27.06 17.20
N SER A 442 -9.39 -27.14 16.38
CA SER A 442 -8.14 -27.83 16.76
C SER A 442 -7.22 -26.97 17.64
N VAL A 443 -7.46 -25.66 17.70
CA VAL A 443 -6.64 -24.74 18.49
C VAL A 443 -7.38 -24.29 19.76
N ARG A 444 -6.61 -23.87 20.77
CA ARG A 444 -7.17 -23.51 22.08
C ARG A 444 -8.02 -22.24 22.01
N GLY A 445 -9.17 -22.24 22.69
CA GLY A 445 -10.04 -21.07 22.82
C GLY A 445 -9.53 -20.08 23.88
N VAL A 446 -9.55 -18.78 23.53
CA VAL A 446 -9.19 -17.68 24.46
C VAL A 446 -10.28 -17.42 25.51
N ASN A 447 -11.53 -17.79 25.22
CA ASN A 447 -12.67 -17.55 26.12
C ASN A 447 -12.72 -18.50 27.32
N SER A 448 -11.83 -19.48 27.40
CA SER A 448 -11.80 -20.37 28.56
C SER A 448 -11.33 -19.58 29.80
N LEU A 449 -11.96 -19.80 30.92
CA LEU A 449 -11.57 -19.27 32.26
C LEU A 449 -10.11 -19.61 32.62
N GLN A 450 -9.49 -20.55 31.89
CA GLN A 450 -8.11 -21.01 32.06
C GLN A 450 -7.10 -20.34 31.12
N PHE A 451 -7.52 -19.37 30.28
CA PHE A 451 -6.60 -18.67 29.40
C PHE A 451 -5.84 -17.61 30.21
N ASP A 452 -4.59 -17.91 30.49
CA ASP A 452 -3.69 -16.99 31.16
C ASP A 452 -2.92 -16.16 30.12
N ILE A 453 -3.26 -14.87 30.04
CA ILE A 453 -2.63 -13.94 29.10
C ILE A 453 -1.13 -13.75 29.42
N ASP A 454 -0.72 -14.03 30.65
CA ASP A 454 0.69 -13.92 31.05
C ASP A 454 1.58 -14.96 30.37
N GLN A 455 0.99 -16.06 29.90
CA GLN A 455 1.70 -17.07 29.08
C GLN A 455 1.98 -16.61 27.65
N ILE A 456 1.36 -15.50 27.18
CA ILE A 456 1.65 -14.95 25.85
C ILE A 456 3.00 -14.24 25.89
N ASN A 457 3.95 -14.74 25.10
CA ASN A 457 5.23 -14.11 24.88
C ASN A 457 5.22 -13.46 23.49
N LEU A 458 5.29 -12.15 23.43
CA LEU A 458 5.44 -11.40 22.21
C LEU A 458 6.85 -10.81 22.19
N ASP A 459 7.50 -10.84 21.04
CA ASP A 459 8.75 -10.11 20.88
C ASP A 459 8.51 -8.66 21.29
N LYS A 460 9.37 -8.16 22.15
CA LYS A 460 9.45 -6.72 22.30
C LYS A 460 9.75 -6.21 20.90
N VAL A 461 8.82 -5.46 20.32
CA VAL A 461 9.15 -4.69 19.13
C VAL A 461 10.23 -3.71 19.63
N SER A 462 11.48 -4.10 19.47
CA SER A 462 12.52 -3.12 19.38
C SER A 462 12.01 -2.15 18.33
N LYS A 463 11.78 -0.86 18.67
CA LYS A 463 11.93 0.17 17.66
C LYS A 463 13.14 -0.31 16.91
N LYS A 464 13.00 -0.65 15.62
CA LYS A 464 14.18 -0.86 14.80
C LYS A 464 15.02 0.36 15.12
N ASP A 465 16.06 0.17 15.91
CA ASP A 465 17.19 1.07 15.92
C ASP A 465 17.83 0.89 14.54
N GLU A 466 17.08 1.25 13.52
CA GLU A 466 17.65 1.57 12.25
C GLU A 466 18.55 2.73 12.59
N ARG A 467 19.85 2.42 12.77
CA ARG A 467 20.87 3.44 12.73
C ARG A 467 20.66 4.13 11.39
N LYS A 468 19.83 5.18 11.42
CA LYS A 468 19.57 6.00 10.23
C LYS A 468 20.95 6.50 9.83
N ILE A 469 21.47 6.00 8.71
CA ILE A 469 22.67 6.56 8.13
C ILE A 469 22.28 7.97 7.71
N LEU A 470 22.64 8.95 8.54
CA LEU A 470 22.30 10.33 8.29
C LEU A 470 23.23 10.88 7.21
N SER A 471 22.65 11.35 6.13
CA SER A 471 23.36 12.11 5.11
C SER A 471 23.39 13.58 5.48
N TYR A 472 24.51 14.25 5.23
CA TYR A 472 24.60 15.69 5.48
C TYR A 472 23.57 16.48 4.67
N THR A 473 23.45 16.16 3.36
CA THR A 473 22.60 16.92 2.42
C THR A 473 21.12 16.63 2.58
N THR A 474 20.75 15.40 2.92
CA THR A 474 19.33 14.99 3.00
C THR A 474 18.77 15.05 4.42
N ASP A 475 19.63 15.02 5.45
CA ASP A 475 19.17 14.94 6.84
C ASP A 475 19.68 16.10 7.69
N ILE A 476 21.01 16.28 7.80
CA ILE A 476 21.60 17.26 8.74
C ILE A 476 21.33 18.70 8.29
N ALA A 477 21.58 19.04 7.02
CA ALA A 477 21.39 20.40 6.52
C ALA A 477 19.90 20.81 6.51
N PRO A 478 18.94 19.98 6.04
CA PRO A 478 17.52 20.28 6.14
C PRO A 478 17.03 20.44 7.59
N TYR A 479 17.48 19.58 8.51
CA TYR A 479 17.12 19.69 9.93
C TYR A 479 17.64 21.01 10.54
N ARG A 480 18.89 21.40 10.26
CA ARG A 480 19.45 22.67 10.73
C ARG A 480 18.72 23.88 10.17
N HIS A 481 18.26 23.80 8.91
CA HIS A 481 17.53 24.88 8.27
C HIS A 481 16.13 25.03 8.88
N CYS A 482 15.38 23.93 9.00
CA CYS A 482 14.04 23.91 9.59
C CYS A 482 13.68 22.51 10.12
N PRO A 483 13.77 22.28 11.45
CA PRO A 483 13.41 20.99 12.05
C PRO A 483 12.00 20.53 11.73
N MET A 484 11.01 21.44 11.67
CA MET A 484 9.62 21.10 11.32
C MET A 484 9.51 20.61 9.88
N LYS A 485 10.19 21.24 8.93
CA LYS A 485 10.23 20.79 7.54
C LYS A 485 10.87 19.42 7.42
N TYR A 486 11.97 19.18 8.14
CA TYR A 486 12.62 17.87 8.20
C TYR A 486 11.66 16.82 8.74
N TYR A 487 10.99 17.09 9.87
CA TYR A 487 10.00 16.22 10.47
C TYR A 487 8.88 15.86 9.49
N LEU A 488 8.24 16.86 8.86
CA LEU A 488 7.16 16.61 7.91
C LEU A 488 7.62 15.80 6.69
N VAL A 489 8.77 16.14 6.12
CA VAL A 489 9.21 15.55 4.84
C VAL A 489 9.90 14.19 5.04
N ARG A 490 10.72 14.03 6.09
CA ARG A 490 11.55 12.83 6.31
C ARG A 490 10.94 11.84 7.28
N GLU A 491 10.26 12.32 8.32
CA GLU A 491 9.66 11.46 9.34
C GLU A 491 8.20 11.11 9.01
N LYS A 492 7.45 12.07 8.46
CA LYS A 492 6.02 11.90 8.13
C LYS A 492 5.74 11.77 6.64
N GLU A 493 6.75 11.79 5.81
CA GLU A 493 6.69 11.57 4.38
C GLU A 493 5.75 12.52 3.61
N TYR A 494 5.56 13.75 4.12
CA TYR A 494 4.90 14.78 3.35
C TYR A 494 5.65 15.06 2.04
N SER A 495 4.92 15.28 0.96
CA SER A 495 5.54 15.55 -0.33
C SER A 495 6.08 16.99 -0.38
N THR A 496 7.29 17.15 -0.89
CA THR A 496 7.81 18.47 -1.23
C THR A 496 7.25 18.93 -2.57
N PHE A 497 6.92 20.21 -2.69
CA PHE A 497 6.76 20.86 -3.99
C PHE A 497 8.06 21.53 -4.40
N SER A 498 8.39 21.49 -5.69
CA SER A 498 9.55 22.21 -6.23
C SER A 498 9.07 23.43 -7.00
N LYS A 499 9.58 24.60 -6.64
CA LYS A 499 9.37 25.79 -7.48
C LYS A 499 10.08 25.60 -8.83
N LYS A 500 9.58 26.21 -9.91
CA LYS A 500 10.14 26.13 -11.27
C LYS A 500 11.66 26.36 -11.29
N VAL A 501 12.17 27.29 -10.49
CA VAL A 501 13.62 27.58 -10.34
C VAL A 501 14.44 26.39 -9.84
N PHE A 502 13.86 25.51 -9.00
CA PHE A 502 14.57 24.34 -8.48
C PHE A 502 14.77 23.27 -9.56
N ASN A 503 13.86 23.19 -10.50
CA ASN A 503 13.92 22.27 -11.62
C ASN A 503 15.08 22.60 -12.56
N LEU A 504 15.35 23.88 -12.81
CA LEU A 504 16.50 24.34 -13.59
C LEU A 504 17.81 23.88 -12.92
N GLY A 505 17.94 24.03 -11.60
CA GLY A 505 19.10 23.55 -10.85
C GLY A 505 19.34 22.06 -10.98
N ILE A 506 18.29 21.24 -10.94
CA ILE A 506 18.39 19.77 -11.10
C ILE A 506 18.85 19.41 -12.52
N ILE A 507 18.31 20.07 -13.55
CA ILE A 507 18.70 19.85 -14.95
C ILE A 507 20.16 20.22 -15.14
N THR A 508 20.57 21.39 -14.67
CA THR A 508 21.95 21.86 -14.75
C THR A 508 22.90 20.89 -14.05
N HIS A 509 22.56 20.45 -12.84
CA HIS A 509 23.39 19.49 -12.08
C HIS A 509 23.55 18.16 -12.82
N LYS A 510 22.46 17.60 -13.36
CA LYS A 510 22.53 16.35 -14.13
C LYS A 510 23.26 16.51 -15.47
N ALA A 511 23.13 17.65 -16.14
CA ALA A 511 23.89 17.92 -17.33
C ALA A 511 25.38 17.96 -17.01
N ILE A 512 25.80 18.67 -15.95
CA ILE A 512 27.20 18.72 -15.48
C ILE A 512 27.69 17.33 -15.07
N GLU A 513 26.90 16.57 -14.34
CA GLU A 513 27.25 15.19 -13.95
C GLU A 513 27.48 14.30 -15.16
N HIS A 514 26.63 14.38 -16.18
CA HIS A 514 26.77 13.61 -17.41
C HIS A 514 28.01 14.01 -18.18
N ILE A 515 28.27 15.32 -18.33
CA ILE A 515 29.45 15.87 -18.95
C ILE A 515 30.72 15.37 -18.24
N ASN A 516 30.77 15.46 -16.91
CA ASN A 516 31.91 14.99 -16.12
C ASN A 516 32.14 13.49 -16.26
N LYS A 517 31.09 12.67 -16.22
CA LYS A 517 31.21 11.22 -16.42
C LYS A 517 31.74 10.88 -17.81
N SER A 518 31.25 11.54 -18.84
CA SER A 518 31.71 11.33 -20.22
C SER A 518 33.16 11.79 -20.41
N PHE A 519 33.58 12.91 -19.80
CA PHE A 519 34.96 13.38 -19.80
C PHE A 519 35.90 12.38 -19.12
N LEU A 520 35.54 11.83 -17.97
CA LEU A 520 36.32 10.83 -17.24
C LEU A 520 36.45 9.51 -18.03
N GLN A 521 35.48 9.18 -18.87
CA GLN A 521 35.51 8.00 -19.75
C GLN A 521 36.26 8.23 -21.08
N LYS A 522 36.92 9.38 -21.25
CA LYS A 522 37.67 9.77 -22.47
C LYS A 522 36.84 9.78 -23.75
N GLN A 523 35.55 9.99 -23.65
CA GLN A 523 34.68 10.28 -24.79
C GLN A 523 34.84 11.76 -25.18
N GLU A 524 34.96 12.02 -26.48
CA GLU A 524 35.39 13.31 -27.02
C GLU A 524 34.45 14.50 -26.72
N ILE A 525 35.02 15.67 -26.86
CA ILE A 525 34.65 17.04 -26.53
C ILE A 525 33.24 17.43 -27.03
N PHE A 526 32.53 18.06 -26.17
CA PHE A 526 31.15 18.51 -26.30
C PHE A 526 31.07 19.76 -27.18
N SER A 527 30.35 19.68 -28.29
CA SER A 527 29.88 20.86 -29.02
C SER A 527 28.71 21.52 -28.29
N ASP A 528 28.48 22.80 -28.51
CA ASP A 528 27.29 23.50 -27.95
C ASP A 528 25.97 22.80 -28.30
N ASN A 529 25.86 22.29 -29.53
CA ASN A 529 24.71 21.50 -29.97
C ASN A 529 24.52 20.22 -29.15
N TYR A 530 25.59 19.55 -28.73
CA TYR A 530 25.48 18.36 -27.85
C TYR A 530 24.95 18.73 -26.48
N ILE A 531 25.41 19.86 -25.91
CA ILE A 531 24.95 20.34 -24.61
C ILE A 531 23.46 20.72 -24.67
N GLU A 532 23.04 21.41 -25.72
CA GLU A 532 21.61 21.71 -25.94
C GLU A 532 20.76 20.47 -26.06
N ASP A 533 21.17 19.48 -26.84
CA ASP A 533 20.45 18.22 -27.00
C ASP A 533 20.44 17.40 -25.69
N LEU A 534 21.51 17.42 -24.91
CA LEU A 534 21.60 16.80 -23.61
C LEU A 534 20.61 17.45 -22.64
N VAL A 535 20.58 18.77 -22.57
CA VAL A 535 19.63 19.52 -21.71
C VAL A 535 18.18 19.25 -22.15
N LYS A 536 17.89 19.30 -23.44
CA LYS A 536 16.57 18.95 -24.01
C LYS A 536 16.15 17.51 -23.67
N ASN A 537 17.09 16.56 -23.74
CA ASN A 537 16.83 15.17 -23.40
C ASN A 537 16.59 14.98 -21.89
N ILE A 538 17.40 15.59 -21.02
CA ILE A 538 17.19 15.55 -19.56
C ILE A 538 15.84 16.18 -19.20
N HIS A 539 15.51 17.31 -19.82
CA HIS A 539 14.20 17.95 -19.69
C HIS A 539 13.04 17.02 -20.08
N LYS A 540 13.14 16.38 -21.26
CA LYS A 540 12.15 15.46 -21.79
C LYS A 540 11.96 14.22 -20.90
N PHE A 541 13.04 13.66 -20.34
CA PHE A 541 12.98 12.50 -19.45
C PHE A 541 12.51 12.83 -18.03
N GLN A 542 12.68 14.07 -17.57
CA GLN A 542 12.29 14.50 -16.24
C GLN A 542 10.92 15.17 -16.18
N ASN A 543 10.24 15.36 -17.32
CA ASN A 543 8.96 16.10 -17.40
C ASN A 543 9.02 17.47 -16.69
N ILE A 544 10.11 18.20 -16.87
CA ILE A 544 10.31 19.52 -16.27
C ILE A 544 10.06 20.55 -17.37
N ASP A 545 9.17 21.50 -17.13
CA ASP A 545 8.82 22.54 -18.10
C ASP A 545 9.82 23.72 -18.03
N LEU A 546 10.48 24.02 -19.14
CA LEU A 546 11.40 25.16 -19.29
C LEU A 546 10.80 26.33 -20.10
N ASP A 547 9.58 26.15 -20.66
CA ASP A 547 9.00 27.07 -21.62
C ASP A 547 8.32 28.30 -20.97
N SER A 548 8.97 28.88 -19.98
CA SER A 548 8.60 30.22 -19.52
C SER A 548 9.86 31.05 -19.24
N ASN A 549 10.50 31.47 -20.34
CA ASN A 549 11.23 32.73 -20.61
C ASN A 549 12.07 32.58 -21.87
#